data_44b4abdf42f2a8c337050986ee00ac4f
#
_entry.id   44b4abdf42f2a8c337050986ee00ac4f
#
_cell.length_a   1.000
_cell.length_b   1.000
_cell.length_c   1.000
_cell.angle_alpha   90.00
_cell.angle_beta   90.00
_cell.angle_gamma   90.00
#
_symmetry.space_group_name_H-M   'P 1'
#
loop_
_entity.id
_entity.type
_entity.pdbx_description
1 polymer ?
#
loop_
_entity_poly.entity_id
_entity_poly.type
_entity_poly.pdbx_seq_one_letter_code
_entity_poly.pdbx_strand_id
1 'polypeptide(L)'
;MTTVRLTMAQALTRYMAAQQIRQFDGSAAPAFAGVWAIFGHGNVAGLGEALYAEKDRLPTFRGHNEQSMAHAAISYAKQKNRRQLMAVTSSIGPGATNMVTAAALAHVNRLPVLFLPGDVFADRRPDPVLQQIEDFTDGTVSANDCFKPVTRYFDRITRPEQLLKALPKTMSIFCDPAMTGPVCLSLCQDVQAEAYEFPVVFFTPKIWEIPRPRGDAAMLAAASEKLAAANRPLLIAGGGVRYSGAQ
;
A
#
# COMPACT_ATOMS: atom_id res chain seq x y z
N MET A 1 19.28 -18.84 -11.75
CA MET A 1 19.04 -17.43 -11.41
C MET A 1 19.83 -17.10 -10.17
N THR A 2 20.48 -15.94 -10.11
CA THR A 2 21.17 -15.49 -8.89
C THR A 2 20.14 -15.12 -7.82
N THR A 3 20.33 -15.63 -6.61
CA THR A 3 19.45 -15.36 -5.46
C THR A 3 20.20 -14.60 -4.37
N VAL A 4 19.45 -14.02 -3.47
CA VAL A 4 19.94 -13.41 -2.23
C VAL A 4 19.06 -13.87 -1.07
N ARG A 5 19.70 -14.31 0.02
CA ARG A 5 19.01 -14.72 1.21
C ARG A 5 18.65 -13.52 2.08
N LEU A 6 17.37 -13.28 2.26
CA LEU A 6 16.82 -12.18 3.05
C LEU A 6 15.67 -12.68 3.91
N THR A 7 15.43 -12.01 5.04
CA THR A 7 14.16 -12.20 5.75
C THR A 7 13.00 -11.62 4.94
N MET A 8 11.77 -12.07 5.24
CA MET A 8 10.56 -11.51 4.62
C MET A 8 10.54 -9.97 4.75
N ALA A 9 10.79 -9.45 5.95
CA ALA A 9 10.78 -8.02 6.21
C ALA A 9 11.88 -7.27 5.42
N GLN A 10 13.09 -7.80 5.32
CA GLN A 10 14.17 -7.22 4.52
C GLN A 10 13.82 -7.21 3.03
N ALA A 11 13.22 -8.28 2.53
CA ALA A 11 12.78 -8.35 1.13
C ALA A 11 11.66 -7.32 0.84
N LEU A 12 10.70 -7.18 1.73
CA LEU A 12 9.63 -6.19 1.63
C LEU A 12 10.18 -4.76 1.53
N THR A 13 11.02 -4.36 2.49
CA THR A 13 11.57 -2.99 2.54
C THR A 13 12.49 -2.69 1.37
N ARG A 14 13.36 -3.64 1.01
CA ARG A 14 14.25 -3.52 -0.15
C ARG A 14 13.49 -3.40 -1.47
N TYR A 15 12.41 -4.17 -1.66
CA TYR A 15 11.55 -4.04 -2.82
C TYR A 15 10.90 -2.66 -2.87
N MET A 16 10.29 -2.18 -1.76
CA MET A 16 9.65 -0.87 -1.70
C MET A 16 10.63 0.26 -2.03
N ALA A 17 11.84 0.22 -1.49
CA ALA A 17 12.89 1.21 -1.74
C ALA A 17 13.35 1.27 -3.21
N ALA A 18 13.16 0.19 -3.97
CA ALA A 18 13.57 0.10 -5.37
C ALA A 18 12.50 0.60 -6.37
N GLN A 19 11.24 0.78 -5.95
CA GLN A 19 10.16 1.15 -6.86
C GLN A 19 10.11 2.66 -7.10
N GLN A 20 9.84 3.05 -8.34
CA GLN A 20 9.70 4.45 -8.76
C GLN A 20 8.40 4.61 -9.56
N ILE A 21 7.87 5.83 -9.58
CA ILE A 21 6.71 6.19 -10.41
C ILE A 21 7.08 7.39 -11.29
N ARG A 22 6.70 7.32 -12.57
CA ARG A 22 6.85 8.42 -13.54
C ARG A 22 6.00 9.62 -13.10
N GLN A 23 6.60 10.79 -13.03
CA GLN A 23 5.95 12.06 -12.71
C GLN A 23 5.36 12.72 -13.96
N PHE A 24 4.56 13.79 -13.77
CA PHE A 24 3.96 14.53 -14.91
C PHE A 24 4.99 15.26 -15.76
N ASP A 25 6.10 15.67 -15.20
CA ASP A 25 7.22 16.33 -15.89
C ASP A 25 8.15 15.34 -16.62
N GLY A 26 7.85 14.06 -16.58
CA GLY A 26 8.66 13.00 -17.19
C GLY A 26 9.79 12.49 -16.30
N SER A 27 10.07 13.09 -15.14
CA SER A 27 11.02 12.57 -14.18
C SER A 27 10.52 11.28 -13.52
N ALA A 28 11.37 10.60 -12.78
CA ALA A 28 10.99 9.47 -11.94
C ALA A 28 11.27 9.81 -10.47
N ALA A 29 10.35 9.47 -9.59
CA ALA A 29 10.52 9.64 -8.16
C ALA A 29 10.26 8.32 -7.41
N PRO A 30 10.83 8.11 -6.21
CA PRO A 30 10.50 6.97 -5.37
C PRO A 30 8.98 6.82 -5.23
N ALA A 31 8.48 5.61 -5.44
CA ALA A 31 7.05 5.32 -5.28
C ALA A 31 6.60 5.53 -3.83
N PHE A 32 7.44 5.11 -2.89
CA PHE A 32 7.21 5.28 -1.46
C PHE A 32 8.10 6.39 -0.91
N ALA A 33 7.47 7.45 -0.38
CA ALA A 33 8.19 8.55 0.28
C ALA A 33 8.68 8.16 1.68
N GLY A 34 8.16 7.07 2.23
CA GLY A 34 8.52 6.55 3.52
C GLY A 34 7.41 5.71 4.15
N VAL A 35 7.60 5.35 5.40
CA VAL A 35 6.69 4.52 6.19
C VAL A 35 6.33 5.23 7.49
N TRP A 36 5.06 5.43 7.74
CA TRP A 36 4.54 5.79 9.05
C TRP A 36 4.48 4.55 9.94
N ALA A 37 4.99 4.62 11.16
CA ALA A 37 5.17 3.43 11.99
C ALA A 37 4.87 3.63 13.47
N ILE A 38 4.10 2.69 14.01
CA ILE A 38 4.04 2.33 15.43
C ILE A 38 4.25 0.82 15.48
N PHE A 39 5.43 0.36 15.93
CA PHE A 39 5.78 -1.04 15.76
C PHE A 39 5.08 -1.97 16.75
N GLY A 40 5.16 -1.69 18.06
CA GLY A 40 4.76 -2.65 19.08
C GLY A 40 5.53 -3.98 18.95
N HIS A 41 5.13 -5.01 19.72
CA HIS A 41 5.78 -6.31 19.70
C HIS A 41 5.58 -7.09 18.38
N GLY A 42 4.50 -6.79 17.65
CA GLY A 42 4.12 -7.56 16.45
C GLY A 42 5.05 -7.40 15.26
N ASN A 43 5.81 -6.31 15.16
CA ASN A 43 6.65 -6.04 13.99
C ASN A 43 7.94 -5.24 14.28
N VAL A 44 8.31 -5.02 15.55
CA VAL A 44 9.53 -4.27 15.86
C VAL A 44 10.80 -5.05 15.48
N ALA A 45 10.87 -6.32 15.78
CA ALA A 45 12.05 -7.16 15.53
C ALA A 45 12.15 -7.63 14.06
N GLY A 46 11.06 -7.59 13.30
CA GLY A 46 11.07 -7.91 11.87
C GLY A 46 11.12 -6.65 11.01
N LEU A 47 9.95 -6.06 10.79
CA LEU A 47 9.82 -4.90 9.92
C LEU A 47 10.58 -3.68 10.44
N GLY A 48 10.62 -3.45 11.76
CA GLY A 48 11.32 -2.31 12.36
C GLY A 48 12.82 -2.34 12.08
N GLU A 49 13.46 -3.48 12.25
CA GLU A 49 14.90 -3.65 11.95
C GLU A 49 15.18 -3.50 10.45
N ALA A 50 14.32 -4.08 9.59
CA ALA A 50 14.47 -3.97 8.15
C ALA A 50 14.30 -2.52 7.65
N LEU A 51 13.37 -1.75 8.20
CA LEU A 51 13.22 -0.32 7.92
C LEU A 51 14.42 0.50 8.40
N TYR A 52 14.99 0.17 9.57
CA TYR A 52 16.18 0.84 10.05
C TYR A 52 17.39 0.62 9.12
N ALA A 53 17.52 -0.58 8.56
CA ALA A 53 18.57 -0.90 7.60
C ALA A 53 18.41 -0.13 6.25
N GLU A 54 17.18 0.19 5.85
CA GLU A 54 16.87 0.92 4.59
C GLU A 54 16.57 2.42 4.82
N LYS A 55 16.83 2.98 6.00
CA LYS A 55 16.41 4.32 6.44
C LYS A 55 16.80 5.46 5.50
N ASP A 56 17.90 5.34 4.78
CA ASP A 56 18.40 6.37 3.87
C ASP A 56 17.61 6.40 2.54
N ARG A 57 16.97 5.28 2.17
CA ARG A 57 16.20 5.12 0.93
C ARG A 57 14.70 5.05 1.19
N LEU A 58 14.30 4.59 2.37
CA LEU A 58 12.92 4.43 2.79
C LEU A 58 12.74 4.97 4.23
N PRO A 59 12.64 6.29 4.40
CA PRO A 59 12.55 6.91 5.72
C PRO A 59 11.36 6.41 6.54
N THR A 60 11.56 6.28 7.85
CA THR A 60 10.51 5.91 8.80
C THR A 60 10.12 7.10 9.66
N PHE A 61 8.81 7.36 9.77
CA PHE A 61 8.23 8.42 10.57
C PHE A 61 7.42 7.82 11.71
N ARG A 62 7.66 8.28 12.93
CA ARG A 62 6.88 7.83 14.09
C ARG A 62 5.67 8.73 14.32
N GLY A 63 4.52 8.11 14.51
CA GLY A 63 3.31 8.77 14.98
C GLY A 63 2.93 8.31 16.39
N HIS A 64 1.85 8.89 16.93
CA HIS A 64 1.31 8.55 18.24
C HIS A 64 -0.06 7.85 18.17
N ASN A 65 -0.62 7.73 16.95
CA ASN A 65 -1.91 7.11 16.73
C ASN A 65 -1.96 6.53 15.30
N GLU A 66 -2.36 5.29 15.15
CA GLU A 66 -2.32 4.53 13.88
C GLU A 66 -3.28 5.13 12.86
N GLN A 67 -4.49 5.51 13.28
CA GLN A 67 -5.48 6.14 12.40
C GLN A 67 -4.97 7.48 11.86
N SER A 68 -4.36 8.30 12.72
CA SER A 68 -3.79 9.59 12.32
C SER A 68 -2.65 9.44 11.32
N MET A 69 -1.76 8.46 11.51
CA MET A 69 -0.70 8.14 10.56
C MET A 69 -1.28 7.71 9.20
N ALA A 70 -2.31 6.89 9.20
CA ALA A 70 -2.99 6.46 7.99
C ALA A 70 -3.66 7.64 7.26
N HIS A 71 -4.29 8.56 7.98
CA HIS A 71 -4.84 9.79 7.39
C HIS A 71 -3.74 10.71 6.81
N ALA A 72 -2.58 10.79 7.46
CA ALA A 72 -1.43 11.53 6.93
C ALA A 72 -0.94 10.91 5.61
N ALA A 73 -0.84 9.59 5.52
CA ALA A 73 -0.49 8.86 4.29
C ALA A 73 -1.50 9.10 3.16
N ILE A 74 -2.80 9.10 3.47
CA ILE A 74 -3.89 9.40 2.53
C ILE A 74 -3.76 10.83 1.99
N SER A 75 -3.54 11.80 2.88
CA SER A 75 -3.38 13.20 2.52
C SER A 75 -2.14 13.41 1.66
N TYR A 76 -1.05 12.71 1.96
CA TYR A 76 0.17 12.73 1.17
C TYR A 76 -0.07 12.23 -0.26
N ALA A 77 -0.70 11.05 -0.43
CA ALA A 77 -1.01 10.48 -1.72
C ALA A 77 -1.94 11.42 -2.55
N LYS A 78 -2.90 12.08 -1.90
CA LYS A 78 -3.77 13.07 -2.51
C LYS A 78 -2.97 14.29 -2.99
N GLN A 79 -2.09 14.83 -2.16
CA GLN A 79 -1.26 15.99 -2.49
C GLN A 79 -0.27 15.70 -3.62
N LYS A 80 0.28 14.50 -3.65
CA LYS A 80 1.20 14.00 -4.69
C LYS A 80 0.48 13.47 -5.94
N ASN A 81 -0.80 13.76 -6.11
CA ASN A 81 -1.60 13.34 -7.27
C ASN A 81 -1.51 11.83 -7.56
N ARG A 82 -1.44 11.00 -6.50
CA ARG A 82 -1.28 9.52 -6.56
C ARG A 82 0.05 9.06 -7.18
N ARG A 83 1.02 9.98 -7.42
CA ARG A 83 2.32 9.66 -8.06
C ARG A 83 3.47 9.46 -7.06
N GLN A 84 3.17 9.57 -5.80
CA GLN A 84 4.02 9.18 -4.69
C GLN A 84 3.11 8.87 -3.50
N LEU A 85 3.43 7.85 -2.75
CA LEU A 85 2.60 7.35 -1.66
C LEU A 85 3.44 7.04 -0.43
N MET A 86 2.78 6.69 0.64
CA MET A 86 3.41 6.21 1.88
C MET A 86 2.82 4.87 2.28
N ALA A 87 3.61 4.07 2.98
CA ALA A 87 3.12 2.93 3.72
C ALA A 87 2.82 3.32 5.17
N VAL A 88 1.99 2.52 5.82
CA VAL A 88 1.65 2.66 7.24
C VAL A 88 1.74 1.29 7.89
N THR A 89 2.46 1.20 8.99
CA THR A 89 2.56 -0.04 9.76
C THR A 89 2.15 0.18 11.21
N SER A 90 1.56 -0.83 11.81
CA SER A 90 1.15 -0.85 13.21
C SER A 90 1.44 -2.21 13.84
N SER A 91 1.37 -2.28 15.16
CA SER A 91 1.29 -3.54 15.88
C SER A 91 0.07 -4.35 15.45
N ILE A 92 -0.02 -5.57 15.93
CA ILE A 92 -1.15 -6.48 15.69
C ILE A 92 -2.38 -6.07 16.51
N GLY A 93 -3.51 -6.71 16.25
CA GLY A 93 -4.74 -6.59 17.03
C GLY A 93 -5.28 -5.15 17.05
N PRO A 94 -5.41 -4.52 18.25
CA PRO A 94 -6.01 -3.19 18.39
C PRO A 94 -5.29 -2.11 17.59
N GLY A 95 -3.97 -2.16 17.47
CA GLY A 95 -3.22 -1.21 16.64
C GLY A 95 -3.56 -1.32 15.15
N ALA A 96 -3.68 -2.54 14.66
CA ALA A 96 -4.09 -2.80 13.28
C ALA A 96 -5.53 -2.33 13.01
N THR A 97 -6.49 -2.71 13.85
CA THR A 97 -7.91 -2.35 13.67
C THR A 97 -8.16 -0.85 13.75
N ASN A 98 -7.31 -0.09 14.48
CA ASN A 98 -7.39 1.37 14.54
C ASN A 98 -7.15 2.06 13.16
N MET A 99 -6.56 1.36 12.17
CA MET A 99 -6.36 1.90 10.83
C MET A 99 -7.52 1.66 9.86
N VAL A 100 -8.51 0.82 10.22
CA VAL A 100 -9.57 0.35 9.28
C VAL A 100 -10.43 1.51 8.77
N THR A 101 -10.81 2.46 9.62
CA THR A 101 -11.57 3.66 9.21
C THR A 101 -10.81 4.47 8.16
N ALA A 102 -9.50 4.63 8.33
CA ALA A 102 -8.67 5.32 7.36
C ALA A 102 -8.55 4.54 6.04
N ALA A 103 -8.45 3.21 6.10
CA ALA A 103 -8.47 2.37 4.90
C ALA A 103 -9.78 2.53 4.12
N ALA A 104 -10.92 2.57 4.79
CA ALA A 104 -12.22 2.85 4.18
C ALA A 104 -12.26 4.23 3.50
N LEU A 105 -11.71 5.27 4.14
CA LEU A 105 -11.59 6.60 3.55
C LEU A 105 -10.70 6.59 2.29
N ALA A 106 -9.56 5.91 2.35
CA ALA A 106 -8.69 5.74 1.18
C ALA A 106 -9.39 5.00 0.05
N HIS A 107 -10.20 3.98 0.37
CA HIS A 107 -10.96 3.18 -0.59
C HIS A 107 -11.97 4.03 -1.38
N VAL A 108 -12.83 4.79 -0.68
CA VAL A 108 -13.86 5.59 -1.35
C VAL A 108 -13.27 6.75 -2.15
N ASN A 109 -12.12 7.28 -1.73
CA ASN A 109 -11.40 8.33 -2.43
C ASN A 109 -10.40 7.81 -3.48
N ARG A 110 -10.25 6.49 -3.62
CA ARG A 110 -9.30 5.84 -4.54
C ARG A 110 -7.86 6.36 -4.35
N LEU A 111 -7.41 6.46 -3.10
CA LEU A 111 -6.07 6.96 -2.77
C LEU A 111 -5.13 5.79 -2.42
N PRO A 112 -3.99 5.67 -3.09
CA PRO A 112 -3.05 4.58 -2.86
C PRO A 112 -2.35 4.76 -1.51
N VAL A 113 -2.54 3.79 -0.63
CA VAL A 113 -1.82 3.65 0.65
C VAL A 113 -1.53 2.18 0.86
N LEU A 114 -0.32 1.85 1.27
CA LEU A 114 0.05 0.49 1.64
C LEU A 114 -0.06 0.32 3.15
N PHE A 115 -1.02 -0.50 3.59
CA PHE A 115 -1.18 -0.90 4.98
C PHE A 115 -0.38 -2.17 5.24
N LEU A 116 0.45 -2.15 6.27
CA LEU A 116 1.35 -3.24 6.68
C LEU A 116 1.14 -3.57 8.16
N PRO A 117 -0.07 -3.95 8.59
CA PRO A 117 -0.28 -4.33 9.98
C PRO A 117 0.44 -5.63 10.29
N GLY A 118 0.94 -5.76 11.53
CA GLY A 118 1.29 -7.07 12.08
C GLY A 118 0.04 -7.97 12.15
N ASP A 119 0.22 -9.27 12.04
CA ASP A 119 -0.86 -10.27 12.11
C ASP A 119 -0.51 -11.41 13.06
N VAL A 120 -1.48 -12.25 13.36
CA VAL A 120 -1.29 -13.48 14.14
C VAL A 120 -0.14 -14.32 13.59
N PHE A 121 0.44 -15.18 14.40
CA PHE A 121 1.44 -16.13 13.93
C PHE A 121 0.86 -17.04 12.86
N ALA A 122 1.61 -17.27 11.79
CA ALA A 122 1.28 -18.29 10.80
C ALA A 122 1.39 -19.69 11.43
N ASP A 123 2.34 -19.88 12.32
CA ASP A 123 2.49 -21.08 13.16
C ASP A 123 1.70 -20.90 14.47
N ARG A 124 0.61 -21.65 14.60
CA ARG A 124 -0.32 -21.54 15.74
C ARG A 124 0.09 -22.31 16.99
N ARG A 125 1.22 -22.99 16.99
CA ARG A 125 1.71 -23.74 18.17
C ARG A 125 1.92 -22.86 19.41
N PRO A 126 2.35 -21.58 19.29
CA PRO A 126 2.53 -20.72 20.47
C PRO A 126 1.24 -20.02 20.95
N ASP A 127 0.09 -20.25 20.33
CA ASP A 127 -1.18 -19.60 20.73
C ASP A 127 -1.59 -20.01 22.18
N PRO A 128 -2.15 -19.08 22.98
CA PRO A 128 -2.43 -17.66 22.66
C PRO A 128 -1.19 -16.77 22.80
N VAL A 129 -1.07 -15.79 21.92
CA VAL A 129 0.03 -14.81 21.92
C VAL A 129 -0.51 -13.42 22.22
N LEU A 130 0.32 -12.57 22.84
CA LEU A 130 -0.03 -11.23 23.29
C LEU A 130 -0.73 -10.40 22.16
N GLN A 131 -1.95 -9.93 22.44
CA GLN A 131 -2.75 -9.00 21.61
C GLN A 131 -3.09 -9.47 20.18
N GLN A 132 -2.96 -10.74 19.86
CA GLN A 132 -3.26 -11.23 18.51
C GLN A 132 -4.76 -11.29 18.19
N ILE A 133 -5.63 -11.23 19.18
CA ILE A 133 -7.10 -11.31 19.02
C ILE A 133 -7.47 -12.58 18.21
N GLU A 134 -7.12 -13.73 18.77
CA GLU A 134 -7.44 -15.03 18.20
C GLU A 134 -8.94 -15.33 18.35
N ASP A 135 -9.49 -16.01 17.36
CA ASP A 135 -10.78 -16.67 17.49
C ASP A 135 -10.55 -18.16 17.82
N PHE A 136 -10.90 -18.55 19.05
CA PHE A 136 -10.71 -19.94 19.52
C PHE A 136 -11.67 -20.93 18.88
N THR A 137 -12.70 -20.45 18.16
CA THR A 137 -13.68 -21.30 17.45
C THR A 137 -13.37 -21.42 15.97
N ASP A 138 -12.69 -20.44 15.39
CA ASP A 138 -12.28 -20.44 13.97
C ASP A 138 -10.83 -19.93 13.82
N GLY A 139 -9.91 -20.87 13.73
CA GLY A 139 -8.51 -20.56 13.56
C GLY A 139 -8.13 -19.89 12.24
N THR A 140 -9.04 -19.67 11.31
CA THR A 140 -8.78 -18.97 10.04
C THR A 140 -9.01 -17.46 10.12
N VAL A 141 -9.67 -16.98 11.20
CA VAL A 141 -10.02 -15.58 11.43
C VAL A 141 -8.88 -14.85 12.14
N SER A 142 -8.58 -13.64 11.71
CA SER A 142 -7.77 -12.68 12.45
C SER A 142 -8.41 -11.29 12.42
N ALA A 143 -8.05 -10.43 13.39
CA ALA A 143 -8.51 -9.04 13.45
C ALA A 143 -8.30 -8.29 12.13
N ASN A 144 -7.23 -8.61 11.38
CA ASN A 144 -6.90 -7.97 10.12
C ASN A 144 -7.86 -8.31 8.96
N ASP A 145 -8.75 -9.29 9.14
CA ASP A 145 -9.81 -9.57 8.16
C ASP A 145 -10.75 -8.37 7.95
N CYS A 146 -10.80 -7.45 8.92
CA CYS A 146 -11.52 -6.18 8.80
C CYS A 146 -11.02 -5.30 7.63
N PHE A 147 -9.80 -5.51 7.13
CA PHE A 147 -9.29 -4.79 5.96
C PHE A 147 -9.84 -5.32 4.63
N LYS A 148 -10.33 -6.57 4.56
CA LYS A 148 -10.80 -7.18 3.32
C LYS A 148 -11.87 -6.35 2.60
N PRO A 149 -12.94 -5.87 3.24
CA PRO A 149 -13.99 -5.09 2.57
C PRO A 149 -13.59 -3.65 2.25
N VAL A 150 -12.53 -3.13 2.84
CA VAL A 150 -12.14 -1.71 2.74
C VAL A 150 -10.84 -1.49 1.96
N THR A 151 -10.28 -2.53 1.36
CA THR A 151 -9.07 -2.43 0.52
C THR A 151 -9.33 -2.93 -0.91
N ARG A 152 -8.48 -2.52 -1.86
CA ARG A 152 -8.51 -3.01 -3.25
C ARG A 152 -7.86 -4.38 -3.41
N TYR A 153 -6.94 -4.67 -2.52
CA TYR A 153 -6.27 -5.96 -2.43
C TYR A 153 -5.88 -6.20 -0.97
N PHE A 154 -6.14 -7.40 -0.52
CA PHE A 154 -5.74 -7.91 0.78
C PHE A 154 -4.98 -9.22 0.57
N ASP A 155 -3.84 -9.37 1.24
CA ASP A 155 -3.15 -10.64 1.34
C ASP A 155 -2.57 -10.81 2.74
N ARG A 156 -2.62 -12.04 3.26
CA ARG A 156 -1.97 -12.41 4.52
C ARG A 156 -0.68 -13.13 4.18
N ILE A 157 0.43 -12.55 4.55
CA ILE A 157 1.76 -13.09 4.26
C ILE A 157 2.12 -14.12 5.32
N THR A 158 1.86 -15.37 4.99
CA THR A 158 2.13 -16.56 5.83
C THR A 158 3.40 -17.29 5.42
N ARG A 159 4.07 -16.85 4.35
CA ARG A 159 5.35 -17.36 3.85
C ARG A 159 6.10 -16.26 3.11
N PRO A 160 7.45 -16.18 3.24
CA PRO A 160 8.23 -15.12 2.61
C PRO A 160 8.06 -15.02 1.08
N GLU A 161 7.98 -16.15 0.38
CA GLU A 161 7.89 -16.22 -1.08
C GLU A 161 6.59 -15.62 -1.64
N GLN A 162 5.54 -15.45 -0.84
CA GLN A 162 4.31 -14.78 -1.27
C GLN A 162 4.57 -13.34 -1.73
N LEU A 163 5.61 -12.68 -1.21
CA LEU A 163 6.00 -11.34 -1.64
C LEU A 163 6.29 -11.25 -3.15
N LEU A 164 6.78 -12.34 -3.77
CA LEU A 164 7.07 -12.38 -5.20
C LEU A 164 5.84 -12.11 -6.07
N LYS A 165 4.64 -12.41 -5.55
CA LYS A 165 3.35 -12.11 -6.19
C LYS A 165 2.68 -10.87 -5.60
N ALA A 166 2.64 -10.76 -4.29
CA ALA A 166 1.89 -9.73 -3.57
C ALA A 166 2.41 -8.32 -3.88
N LEU A 167 3.73 -8.10 -3.89
CA LEU A 167 4.30 -6.76 -4.09
C LEU A 167 4.14 -6.24 -5.53
N PRO A 168 4.44 -7.00 -6.61
CA PRO A 168 4.14 -6.57 -7.97
C PRO A 168 2.64 -6.33 -8.20
N LYS A 169 1.76 -7.13 -7.61
CA LYS A 169 0.31 -6.92 -7.65
C LYS A 169 -0.10 -5.62 -6.96
N THR A 170 0.47 -5.34 -5.79
CA THR A 170 0.28 -4.08 -5.07
C THR A 170 0.63 -2.87 -5.95
N MET A 171 1.81 -2.88 -6.55
CA MET A 171 2.24 -1.78 -7.43
C MET A 171 1.36 -1.65 -8.68
N SER A 172 0.91 -2.75 -9.26
CA SER A 172 -0.01 -2.72 -10.40
C SER A 172 -1.34 -2.04 -10.06
N ILE A 173 -1.87 -2.27 -8.86
CA ILE A 173 -3.10 -1.62 -8.37
C ILE A 173 -2.86 -0.12 -8.14
N PHE A 174 -1.75 0.26 -7.52
CA PHE A 174 -1.44 1.67 -7.26
C PHE A 174 -1.31 2.49 -8.54
N CYS A 175 -0.79 1.87 -9.60
CA CYS A 175 -0.54 2.53 -10.89
C CYS A 175 -1.69 2.37 -11.90
N ASP A 176 -2.77 1.70 -11.56
CA ASP A 176 -3.98 1.61 -12.39
C ASP A 176 -4.97 2.72 -11.99
N PRO A 177 -5.28 3.70 -12.87
CA PRO A 177 -6.17 4.81 -12.53
C PRO A 177 -7.61 4.38 -12.20
N ALA A 178 -8.07 3.23 -12.68
CA ALA A 178 -9.39 2.69 -12.41
C ALA A 178 -9.45 1.89 -11.10
N MET A 179 -8.40 1.13 -10.80
CA MET A 179 -8.36 0.21 -9.66
C MET A 179 -7.68 0.79 -8.42
N THR A 180 -6.95 1.91 -8.56
CA THR A 180 -6.13 2.46 -7.46
C THR A 180 -6.93 2.69 -6.16
N GLY A 181 -6.27 2.49 -5.05
CA GLY A 181 -6.83 2.59 -3.71
C GLY A 181 -5.93 1.90 -2.69
N PRO A 182 -6.39 1.72 -1.45
CA PRO A 182 -5.59 1.10 -0.40
C PRO A 182 -5.34 -0.39 -0.67
N VAL A 183 -4.17 -0.85 -0.29
CA VAL A 183 -3.79 -2.27 -0.27
C VAL A 183 -3.36 -2.62 1.14
N CYS A 184 -3.74 -3.80 1.62
CA CYS A 184 -3.29 -4.33 2.89
C CYS A 184 -2.51 -5.64 2.66
N LEU A 185 -1.25 -5.65 3.09
CA LEU A 185 -0.46 -6.86 3.25
C LEU A 185 -0.31 -7.10 4.75
N SER A 186 -1.00 -8.09 5.24
CA SER A 186 -1.04 -8.45 6.65
C SER A 186 0.14 -9.36 6.95
N LEU A 187 1.03 -8.92 7.85
CA LEU A 187 2.35 -9.53 8.04
C LEU A 187 2.34 -10.43 9.28
N CYS A 188 2.25 -11.76 9.09
CA CYS A 188 2.35 -12.70 10.20
C CYS A 188 3.66 -12.49 10.97
N GLN A 189 3.57 -12.40 12.30
CA GLN A 189 4.66 -11.94 13.15
C GLN A 189 5.90 -12.83 13.04
N ASP A 190 5.74 -14.13 13.07
CA ASP A 190 6.81 -15.13 12.95
C ASP A 190 7.46 -15.08 11.55
N VAL A 191 6.66 -14.93 10.52
CA VAL A 191 7.12 -14.93 9.12
C VAL A 191 8.01 -13.72 8.79
N GLN A 192 7.86 -12.60 9.51
CA GLN A 192 8.69 -11.41 9.26
C GLN A 192 10.20 -11.71 9.38
N ALA A 193 10.59 -12.64 10.25
CA ALA A 193 11.97 -13.05 10.47
C ALA A 193 12.39 -14.28 9.65
N GLU A 194 11.46 -14.94 8.97
CA GLU A 194 11.78 -16.10 8.13
C GLU A 194 12.59 -15.68 6.90
N ALA A 195 13.66 -16.44 6.62
CA ALA A 195 14.55 -16.20 5.50
C ALA A 195 14.17 -17.04 4.27
N TYR A 196 14.29 -16.43 3.10
CA TYR A 196 14.05 -17.08 1.80
C TYR A 196 15.10 -16.65 0.77
N GLU A 197 15.35 -17.48 -0.24
CA GLU A 197 16.26 -17.20 -1.36
C GLU A 197 15.54 -16.44 -2.47
N PHE A 198 15.48 -15.12 -2.35
CA PHE A 198 14.81 -14.27 -3.34
C PHE A 198 15.65 -14.10 -4.61
N PRO A 199 15.04 -14.16 -5.81
CA PRO A 199 15.73 -13.80 -7.04
C PRO A 199 16.23 -12.34 -7.00
N VAL A 200 17.51 -12.09 -7.31
CA VAL A 200 18.08 -10.73 -7.27
C VAL A 200 17.31 -9.78 -8.19
N VAL A 201 16.81 -10.27 -9.33
CA VAL A 201 16.01 -9.48 -10.28
C VAL A 201 14.74 -8.90 -9.65
N PHE A 202 14.21 -9.50 -8.59
CA PHE A 202 13.05 -9.01 -7.87
C PHE A 202 13.26 -7.62 -7.26
N PHE A 203 14.50 -7.26 -6.96
CA PHE A 203 14.88 -5.98 -6.36
C PHE A 203 15.43 -4.97 -7.37
N THR A 204 15.36 -5.29 -8.65
CA THR A 204 15.80 -4.35 -9.69
C THR A 204 14.90 -3.11 -9.68
N PRO A 205 15.47 -1.89 -9.67
CA PRO A 205 14.69 -0.67 -9.76
C PRO A 205 13.75 -0.68 -10.96
N LYS A 206 12.48 -0.37 -10.74
CA LYS A 206 11.47 -0.32 -11.78
C LYS A 206 10.72 1.02 -11.73
N ILE A 207 10.59 1.66 -12.89
CA ILE A 207 9.75 2.85 -13.06
C ILE A 207 8.36 2.39 -13.53
N TRP A 208 7.34 2.69 -12.73
CA TRP A 208 5.96 2.39 -13.04
C TRP A 208 5.32 3.57 -13.74
N GLU A 209 4.51 3.28 -14.76
CA GLU A 209 3.72 4.27 -15.49
C GLU A 209 2.27 4.25 -14.99
N ILE A 210 1.68 5.42 -14.80
CA ILE A 210 0.24 5.56 -14.58
C ILE A 210 -0.39 5.99 -15.90
N PRO A 211 -1.11 5.09 -16.58
CA PRO A 211 -1.68 5.37 -17.88
C PRO A 211 -2.78 6.45 -17.79
N ARG A 212 -2.91 7.24 -18.83
CA ARG A 212 -3.98 8.23 -19.00
C ARG A 212 -4.80 7.86 -20.25
N PRO A 213 -5.77 6.93 -20.11
CA PRO A 213 -6.60 6.50 -21.23
C PRO A 213 -7.36 7.69 -21.80
N ARG A 214 -7.38 7.84 -23.11
CA ARG A 214 -8.18 8.86 -23.79
C ARG A 214 -9.65 8.41 -23.79
N GLY A 215 -10.56 9.40 -23.77
CA GLY A 215 -11.97 9.13 -23.97
C GLY A 215 -12.27 8.64 -25.40
N ASP A 216 -13.38 7.96 -25.57
CA ASP A 216 -13.87 7.56 -26.88
C ASP A 216 -14.14 8.80 -27.76
N ALA A 217 -13.66 8.78 -29.01
CA ALA A 217 -13.72 9.94 -29.89
C ALA A 217 -15.17 10.38 -30.21
N ALA A 218 -16.10 9.45 -30.41
CA ALA A 218 -17.48 9.73 -30.66
C ALA A 218 -18.18 10.34 -29.44
N MET A 219 -17.87 9.85 -28.23
CA MET A 219 -18.40 10.40 -26.99
C MET A 219 -17.86 11.82 -26.73
N LEU A 220 -16.58 12.07 -27.04
CA LEU A 220 -15.98 13.40 -26.91
C LEU A 220 -16.60 14.39 -27.90
N ALA A 221 -16.86 14.01 -29.16
CA ALA A 221 -17.54 14.82 -30.14
C ALA A 221 -18.96 15.19 -29.67
N ALA A 222 -19.74 14.19 -29.25
CA ALA A 222 -21.11 14.45 -28.77
C ALA A 222 -21.15 15.36 -27.53
N ALA A 223 -20.17 15.21 -26.60
CA ALA A 223 -20.07 16.12 -25.45
C ALA A 223 -19.70 17.55 -25.88
N SER A 224 -18.79 17.69 -26.84
CA SER A 224 -18.38 18.98 -27.39
C SER A 224 -19.56 19.73 -28.06
N GLU A 225 -20.36 19.03 -28.87
CA GLU A 225 -21.56 19.57 -29.49
C GLU A 225 -22.56 20.08 -28.44
N LYS A 226 -22.84 19.29 -27.40
CA LYS A 226 -23.73 19.69 -26.30
C LYS A 226 -23.23 20.92 -25.56
N LEU A 227 -21.93 21.02 -25.31
CA LEU A 227 -21.32 22.16 -24.63
C LEU A 227 -21.41 23.43 -25.52
N ALA A 228 -21.14 23.30 -26.82
CA ALA A 228 -21.22 24.41 -27.78
C ALA A 228 -22.64 24.93 -27.93
N ALA A 229 -23.65 24.09 -27.85
CA ALA A 229 -25.07 24.48 -27.94
C ALA A 229 -25.64 25.04 -26.61
N ALA A 230 -24.95 24.91 -25.50
CA ALA A 230 -25.45 25.31 -24.18
C ALA A 230 -25.30 26.82 -23.96
N ASN A 231 -26.39 27.48 -23.52
CA ASN A 231 -26.35 28.90 -23.16
C ASN A 231 -25.71 29.19 -21.82
N ARG A 232 -25.82 28.24 -20.85
CA ARG A 232 -25.29 28.38 -19.48
C ARG A 232 -24.74 27.05 -18.96
N PRO A 233 -23.62 26.55 -19.51
CA PRO A 233 -23.06 25.29 -19.11
C PRO A 233 -22.50 25.37 -17.68
N LEU A 234 -22.72 24.30 -16.87
CA LEU A 234 -22.06 24.08 -15.57
C LEU A 234 -21.09 22.93 -15.72
N LEU A 235 -19.82 23.15 -15.42
CA LEU A 235 -18.76 22.13 -15.40
C LEU A 235 -18.36 21.80 -13.96
N ILE A 236 -18.42 20.52 -13.59
CA ILE A 236 -17.95 20.04 -12.30
C ILE A 236 -16.67 19.23 -12.51
N ALA A 237 -15.52 19.84 -12.20
CA ALA A 237 -14.21 19.21 -12.31
C ALA A 237 -13.94 18.33 -11.09
N GLY A 238 -13.96 17.03 -11.27
CA GLY A 238 -13.69 16.04 -10.22
C GLY A 238 -12.23 15.60 -10.15
N GLY A 239 -11.96 14.58 -9.33
CA GLY A 239 -10.62 14.01 -9.14
C GLY A 239 -9.97 13.46 -10.42
N GLY A 240 -10.77 13.06 -11.42
CA GLY A 240 -10.27 12.63 -12.72
C GLY A 240 -9.43 13.69 -13.44
N VAL A 241 -9.85 14.96 -13.40
CA VAL A 241 -9.10 16.09 -13.98
C VAL A 241 -7.75 16.23 -13.25
N ARG A 242 -7.79 16.27 -11.92
CA ARG A 242 -6.58 16.43 -11.10
C ARG A 242 -5.57 15.29 -11.30
N TYR A 243 -6.02 14.03 -11.20
CA TYR A 243 -5.12 12.88 -11.23
C TYR A 243 -4.65 12.49 -12.63
N SER A 244 -5.27 13.03 -13.67
CA SER A 244 -4.78 12.92 -15.06
C SER A 244 -3.82 14.04 -15.44
N GLY A 245 -3.66 15.08 -14.60
CA GLY A 245 -2.87 16.27 -14.93
C GLY A 245 -3.49 17.11 -16.03
N ALA A 246 -4.83 17.18 -16.05
CA ALA A 246 -5.61 17.96 -17.05
C ALA A 246 -6.18 19.27 -16.45
N GLN A 247 -5.47 19.86 -15.48
CA GLN A 247 -5.84 21.13 -14.84
C GLN A 247 -5.49 22.32 -15.72
#